data_e65497083a6df26debb4eb8785bf9979
#
_entry.id   e65497083a6df26debb4eb8785bf9979
#
_cell.length_a   1.000
_cell.length_b   1.000
_cell.length_c   1.000
_cell.angle_alpha   90.00
_cell.angle_beta   90.00
_cell.angle_gamma   90.00
#
_symmetry.space_group_name_H-M   'P 1'
#
loop_
_entity.id
_entity.type
_entity.pdbx_description
1 polymer ?
#
loop_
_entity_poly.entity_id
_entity_poly.type
_entity_poly.pdbx_seq_one_letter_code
_entity_poly.pdbx_strand_id
1 'polypeptide(L)'
;MVSRRVQALLDQLRAQGIQDELVLNALAAVPREKFVDEAFEQKAWDNIALPIGQGQTISQPYMVARMTELLELTPQSRVLEIGTGSGYQTAI
;
A
#
# COMPACT_ATOMS: atom_id res chain seq x y z
N MET A 1 -3.03 -4.12 -17.23
CA MET A 1 -2.83 -2.68 -17.49
C MET A 1 -3.06 -1.90 -16.20
N VAL A 2 -2.14 -1.04 -15.84
CA VAL A 2 -2.23 -0.22 -14.63
C VAL A 2 -3.02 1.06 -14.95
N SER A 3 -4.00 1.41 -14.10
CA SER A 3 -4.79 2.62 -14.29
C SER A 3 -3.92 3.88 -14.08
N ARG A 4 -4.43 5.03 -14.56
CA ARG A 4 -3.73 6.30 -14.38
C ARG A 4 -3.53 6.65 -12.91
N ARG A 5 -4.52 6.36 -12.07
CA ARG A 5 -4.45 6.63 -10.62
C ARG A 5 -3.35 5.82 -9.97
N VAL A 6 -3.29 4.53 -10.30
CA VAL A 6 -2.26 3.64 -9.76
C VAL A 6 -0.89 4.08 -10.24
N GLN A 7 -0.75 4.37 -11.53
CA GLN A 7 0.53 4.81 -12.08
C GLN A 7 0.99 6.13 -11.45
N ALA A 8 0.06 7.07 -11.24
CA ALA A 8 0.39 8.34 -10.60
C ALA A 8 0.91 8.12 -9.18
N LEU A 9 0.29 7.19 -8.43
CA LEU A 9 0.76 6.84 -7.10
C LEU A 9 2.16 6.24 -7.15
N LEU A 10 2.40 5.30 -8.06
CA LEU A 10 3.73 4.69 -8.20
C LEU A 10 4.80 5.73 -8.53
N ASP A 11 4.49 6.67 -9.43
CA ASP A 11 5.43 7.73 -9.78
C ASP A 11 5.73 8.62 -8.58
N GLN A 12 4.72 8.91 -7.77
CA GLN A 12 4.86 9.67 -6.52
C GLN A 12 5.79 8.95 -5.54
N LEU A 13 5.62 7.65 -5.37
CA LEU A 13 6.43 6.84 -4.47
C LEU A 13 7.89 6.79 -4.94
N ARG A 14 8.11 6.64 -6.24
CA ARG A 14 9.46 6.67 -6.81
C ARG A 14 10.12 8.03 -6.55
N ALA A 15 9.38 9.11 -6.71
CA ALA A 15 9.87 10.46 -6.43
C ALA A 15 10.24 10.63 -4.95
N GLN A 16 9.59 9.90 -4.05
CA GLN A 16 9.88 9.92 -2.62
C GLN A 16 11.00 8.95 -2.21
N GLY A 17 11.59 8.24 -3.16
CA GLY A 17 12.75 7.39 -2.90
C GLY A 17 12.50 5.89 -2.82
N ILE A 18 11.28 5.43 -3.10
CA ILE A 18 10.99 3.99 -3.14
C ILE A 18 11.62 3.40 -4.41
N GLN A 19 12.53 2.45 -4.25
CA GLN A 19 13.29 1.86 -5.35
C GLN A 19 13.01 0.38 -5.57
N ASP A 20 12.42 -0.31 -4.60
CA ASP A 20 12.18 -1.75 -4.69
C ASP A 20 11.01 -2.04 -5.63
N GLU A 21 11.31 -2.55 -6.83
CA GLU A 21 10.29 -2.85 -7.84
C GLU A 21 9.33 -3.94 -7.40
N LEU A 22 9.74 -4.88 -6.55
CA LEU A 22 8.83 -5.90 -6.02
C LEU A 22 7.75 -5.24 -5.16
N VAL A 23 8.13 -4.26 -4.34
CA VAL A 23 7.18 -3.49 -3.52
C VAL A 23 6.23 -2.69 -4.40
N LEU A 24 6.75 -1.98 -5.39
CA LEU A 24 5.94 -1.18 -6.31
C LEU A 24 4.97 -2.05 -7.11
N ASN A 25 5.42 -3.20 -7.60
CA ASN A 25 4.58 -4.13 -8.34
C ASN A 25 3.47 -4.70 -7.45
N ALA A 26 3.78 -5.03 -6.20
CA ALA A 26 2.79 -5.53 -5.24
C ALA A 26 1.73 -4.47 -4.95
N LEU A 27 2.14 -3.21 -4.76
CA LEU A 27 1.20 -2.11 -4.55
C LEU A 27 0.26 -1.93 -5.74
N ALA A 28 0.77 -2.09 -6.96
CA ALA A 28 -0.04 -1.97 -8.16
C ALA A 28 -1.05 -3.13 -8.28
N ALA A 29 -0.69 -4.32 -7.80
CA ALA A 29 -1.50 -5.52 -7.94
C ALA A 29 -2.60 -5.64 -6.87
N VAL A 30 -2.40 -5.05 -5.69
CA VAL A 30 -3.36 -5.15 -4.57
C VAL A 30 -4.38 -4.01 -4.69
N PRO A 31 -5.69 -4.33 -4.78
CA PRO A 31 -6.71 -3.29 -4.95
C PRO A 31 -6.99 -2.57 -3.64
N ARG A 32 -6.27 -1.48 -3.40
CA ARG A 32 -6.35 -0.70 -2.16
C ARG A 32 -7.78 -0.25 -1.85
N GLU A 33 -8.59 0.03 -2.89
CA GLU A 33 -9.98 0.47 -2.72
C GLU A 33 -10.85 -0.56 -1.99
N LYS A 34 -10.43 -1.82 -1.96
CA LYS A 34 -11.15 -2.87 -1.24
C LYS A 34 -10.83 -2.92 0.25
N PHE A 35 -9.86 -2.13 0.69
CA PHE A 35 -9.42 -2.09 2.09
C PHE A 35 -9.86 -0.83 2.82
N VAL A 36 -10.62 0.05 2.15
CA VAL A 36 -11.15 1.28 2.73
C VAL A 36 -12.68 1.29 2.67
N ASP A 37 -13.32 2.15 3.48
CA ASP A 37 -14.77 2.32 3.43
C ASP A 37 -15.20 2.88 2.08
N GLU A 38 -16.41 2.52 1.63
CA GLU A 38 -16.98 3.01 0.36
C GLU A 38 -16.89 4.52 0.22
N ALA A 39 -17.09 5.25 1.32
CA ALA A 39 -17.02 6.71 1.32
C ALA A 39 -15.67 7.25 0.85
N PHE A 40 -14.61 6.44 0.93
CA PHE A 40 -13.25 6.84 0.61
C PHE A 40 -12.67 6.15 -0.63
N GLU A 41 -13.47 5.36 -1.35
CA GLU A 41 -12.97 4.62 -2.51
C GLU A 41 -12.29 5.50 -3.55
N GLN A 42 -12.82 6.71 -3.78
CA GLN A 42 -12.24 7.63 -4.76
C GLN A 42 -10.88 8.18 -4.33
N LYS A 43 -10.56 8.09 -3.05
CA LYS A 43 -9.27 8.52 -2.49
C LYS A 43 -8.31 7.36 -2.25
N ALA A 44 -8.71 6.14 -2.58
CA ALA A 44 -7.97 4.93 -2.23
C ALA A 44 -6.55 4.92 -2.79
N TRP A 45 -6.33 5.55 -3.93
CA TRP A 45 -5.02 5.60 -4.58
C TRP A 45 -4.25 6.90 -4.32
N ASP A 46 -4.78 7.77 -3.45
CA ASP A 46 -4.05 8.94 -2.98
C ASP A 46 -3.00 8.51 -1.95
N ASN A 47 -1.89 9.25 -1.89
CA ASN A 47 -0.79 8.94 -0.97
C ASN A 47 -1.09 9.50 0.42
N ILE A 48 -2.20 9.04 1.02
CA ILE A 48 -2.67 9.47 2.34
C ILE A 48 -3.17 8.28 3.14
N ALA A 49 -3.18 8.41 4.48
CA ALA A 49 -3.87 7.48 5.35
C ALA A 49 -5.38 7.74 5.26
N LEU A 50 -6.17 6.68 5.41
CA LEU A 50 -7.63 6.76 5.35
C LEU A 50 -8.26 5.98 6.51
N PRO A 51 -9.43 6.41 7.00
CA PRO A 51 -10.13 5.65 8.05
C PRO A 51 -10.71 4.34 7.49
N ILE A 52 -10.70 3.29 8.32
CA ILE A 52 -11.26 1.98 7.97
C ILE A 52 -12.33 1.52 8.96
N GLY A 53 -12.80 2.42 9.83
CA GLY A 53 -13.77 2.08 10.88
C GLY A 53 -13.09 1.68 12.18
N GLN A 54 -13.88 1.56 13.24
CA GLN A 54 -13.41 1.18 14.59
C GLN A 54 -12.26 2.05 15.11
N GLY A 55 -12.19 3.32 14.68
CA GLY A 55 -11.14 4.23 15.08
C GLY A 55 -9.76 3.93 14.51
N GLN A 56 -9.67 3.04 13.52
CA GLN A 56 -8.42 2.67 12.88
C GLN A 56 -8.28 3.29 11.49
N THR A 57 -7.06 3.26 10.96
CA THR A 57 -6.75 3.76 9.62
C THR A 57 -5.95 2.74 8.83
N ILE A 58 -6.07 2.82 7.49
CA ILE A 58 -5.12 2.19 6.59
C ILE A 58 -3.97 3.18 6.42
N SER A 59 -2.73 2.71 6.53
CA SER A 59 -1.56 3.58 6.47
C SER A 59 -1.40 4.21 5.09
N GLN A 60 -0.76 5.38 5.06
CA GLN A 60 -0.39 6.06 3.83
C GLN A 60 0.45 5.12 2.94
N PRO A 61 0.21 5.09 1.62
CA PRO A 61 0.96 4.21 0.73
C PRO A 61 2.47 4.32 0.85
N TYR A 62 3.02 5.54 1.00
CA TYR A 62 4.46 5.70 1.19
C TYR A 62 4.95 4.94 2.43
N MET A 63 4.22 5.04 3.54
CA MET A 63 4.60 4.35 4.78
C MET A 63 4.60 2.83 4.59
N VAL A 64 3.55 2.30 3.95
CA VAL A 64 3.46 0.86 3.66
C VAL A 64 4.63 0.44 2.77
N ALA A 65 4.88 1.18 1.70
CA ALA A 65 5.96 0.89 0.77
C ALA A 65 7.32 0.93 1.45
N ARG A 66 7.59 1.98 2.24
CA ARG A 66 8.88 2.13 2.90
C ARG A 66 9.12 1.07 3.96
N MET A 67 8.11 0.75 4.76
CA MET A 67 8.23 -0.31 5.78
C MET A 67 8.50 -1.66 5.13
N THR A 68 7.78 -1.97 4.04
CA THR A 68 7.98 -3.22 3.30
C THR A 68 9.35 -3.26 2.64
N GLU A 69 9.79 -2.15 2.04
CA GLU A 69 11.11 -2.06 1.41
C GLU A 69 12.24 -2.31 2.41
N LEU A 70 12.11 -1.78 3.62
CA LEU A 70 13.11 -1.95 4.68
C LEU A 70 13.26 -3.40 5.13
N LEU A 71 12.26 -4.24 4.90
CA LEU A 71 12.34 -5.67 5.23
C LEU A 71 13.20 -6.45 4.21
N GLU A 72 13.50 -5.87 3.07
CA GLU A 72 14.31 -6.49 2.02
C GLU A 72 13.79 -7.88 1.63
N LEU A 73 12.45 -7.96 1.38
CA LEU A 73 11.78 -9.22 1.11
C LEU A 73 12.09 -9.76 -0.29
N THR A 74 12.05 -11.08 -0.40
CA THR A 74 12.06 -11.80 -1.68
C THR A 74 10.75 -12.60 -1.78
N PRO A 75 10.40 -13.13 -2.97
CA PRO A 75 9.18 -13.96 -3.09
C PRO A 75 9.15 -15.18 -2.16
N GLN A 76 10.30 -15.63 -1.69
CA GLN A 76 10.41 -16.79 -0.79
C GLN A 76 10.45 -16.40 0.67
N SER A 77 10.41 -15.12 1.00
CA SER A 77 10.51 -14.66 2.39
C SER A 77 9.28 -15.04 3.19
N ARG A 78 9.49 -15.32 4.49
CA ARG A 78 8.42 -15.53 5.45
C ARG A 78 8.38 -14.32 6.39
N VAL A 79 7.17 -13.81 6.64
CA VAL A 79 6.99 -12.60 7.43
C VAL A 79 5.98 -12.83 8.53
N LEU A 80 6.33 -12.36 9.74
CA LEU A 80 5.40 -12.27 10.86
C LEU A 80 4.92 -10.83 10.96
N GLU A 81 3.60 -10.62 10.92
CA GLU A 81 3.00 -9.32 11.08
C GLU A 81 2.20 -9.25 12.38
N ILE A 82 2.40 -8.17 13.16
CA ILE A 82 1.65 -7.91 14.37
C ILE A 82 0.84 -6.64 14.14
N GLY A 83 -0.47 -6.68 14.49
CA GLY A 83 -1.35 -5.54 14.26
C GLY A 83 -1.73 -5.39 12.79
N THR A 84 -2.34 -6.42 12.21
CA THR A 84 -2.71 -6.47 10.79
C THR A 84 -3.63 -5.33 10.34
N GLY A 85 -4.49 -4.84 11.24
CA GLY A 85 -5.43 -3.77 10.91
C GLY A 85 -6.36 -4.14 9.76
N SER A 86 -6.29 -3.40 8.65
CA SER A 86 -7.12 -3.66 7.47
C SER A 86 -6.71 -4.91 6.69
N GLY A 87 -5.52 -5.44 6.93
CA GLY A 87 -4.93 -6.51 6.13
C GLY A 87 -4.23 -6.04 4.86
N TYR A 88 -4.20 -4.75 4.59
CA TYR A 88 -3.63 -4.23 3.36
C TYR A 88 -2.13 -4.53 3.23
N GLN A 89 -1.35 -4.26 4.28
CA GLN A 89 0.09 -4.53 4.25
C GLN A 89 0.36 -6.04 4.19
N THR A 90 -0.49 -6.85 4.81
CA THR A 90 -0.40 -8.31 4.72
C THR A 90 -0.54 -8.79 3.28
N ALA A 91 -1.46 -8.18 2.52
CA ALA A 91 -1.71 -8.53 1.12
C ALA A 91 -0.53 -8.17 0.21
N ILE A 92 0.22 -7.14 0.57
CA ILE A 92 1.41 -6.73 -0.16
C ILE A 92 2.57 -7.64 0.22
#